data_1bb691d33d08ee0f1a85dbf6718f03de
#
_entry.id   1bb691d33d08ee0f1a85dbf6718f03de
#
_cell.length_a   1.000
_cell.length_b   1.000
_cell.length_c   1.000
_cell.angle_alpha   90.00
_cell.angle_beta   90.00
_cell.angle_gamma   90.00
#
_symmetry.space_group_name_H-M   'P 1'
#
loop_
_entity.id
_entity.type
_entity.pdbx_description
1 polymer ?
#
loop_
_entity_poly.entity_id
_entity_poly.type
_entity_poly.pdbx_seq_one_letter_code
_entity_poly.pdbx_strand_id
1 'polypeptide(L)'
;MKDKLSRIFKGIIAVGGFTGLYLHLDFLRGAPPAYKFMHFTVISNIIVTVIYFLLLANPKISQNRSFLRFKGAVIMMITVTGVVYNTILKSEPYTAYDLFMKSDVLGNFIVHVFIPVCVVADWLIFDKKGCYKIYDPLLWTLFPYAYVIFTVVVAHIGQFYPNQESRYPYNFMAWDVYGFSAVFKNIVLMSVFFIVLGYIFYFVGYLLGKKKNKC
;
A
#
# COMPACT_ATOMS: atom_id res chain seq x y z
N MET A 1 29.56 0.89 0.33
CA MET A 1 28.84 1.17 -0.92
C MET A 1 27.35 0.77 -0.82
N LYS A 2 27.03 -0.45 -0.39
CA LYS A 2 25.65 -0.95 -0.28
C LYS A 2 24.75 -0.11 0.67
N ASP A 3 25.28 0.31 1.83
CA ASP A 3 24.50 1.10 2.80
C ASP A 3 24.19 2.51 2.28
N LYS A 4 25.13 3.14 1.56
CA LYS A 4 24.89 4.44 0.92
C LYS A 4 23.80 4.33 -0.14
N LEU A 5 23.85 3.29 -0.98
CA LEU A 5 22.83 3.04 -2.00
C LEU A 5 21.46 2.76 -1.38
N SER A 6 21.40 1.96 -0.31
CA SER A 6 20.17 1.72 0.45
C SER A 6 19.55 3.00 1.01
N ARG A 7 20.37 3.91 1.55
CA ARG A 7 19.87 5.21 2.06
C ARG A 7 19.32 6.09 0.95
N ILE A 8 20.03 6.17 -0.20
CA ILE A 8 19.54 6.93 -1.37
C ILE A 8 18.19 6.36 -1.83
N PHE A 9 18.10 5.05 -1.97
CA PHE A 9 16.88 4.40 -2.43
C PHE A 9 15.69 4.63 -1.48
N LYS A 10 15.93 4.54 -0.17
CA LYS A 10 14.93 4.89 0.85
C LYS A 10 14.53 6.36 0.80
N GLY A 11 15.48 7.27 0.49
CA GLY A 11 15.19 8.68 0.25
C GLY A 11 14.26 8.89 -0.94
N ILE A 12 14.50 8.17 -2.05
CA ILE A 12 13.64 8.22 -3.23
C ILE A 12 12.21 7.77 -2.87
N ILE A 13 12.05 6.71 -2.08
CA ILE A 13 10.72 6.24 -1.66
C ILE A 13 10.04 7.24 -0.72
N ALA A 14 10.77 7.80 0.25
CA ALA A 14 10.22 8.76 1.20
C ALA A 14 9.74 10.05 0.51
N VAL A 15 10.61 10.64 -0.31
CA VAL A 15 10.30 11.88 -1.06
C VAL A 15 9.26 11.60 -2.13
N GLY A 16 9.41 10.50 -2.89
CA GLY A 16 8.43 10.10 -3.91
C GLY A 16 7.06 9.82 -3.31
N GLY A 17 6.98 9.15 -2.15
CA GLY A 17 5.73 8.91 -1.44
C GLY A 17 5.05 10.20 -1.00
N PHE A 18 5.81 11.15 -0.43
CA PHE A 18 5.30 12.46 -0.07
C PHE A 18 4.80 13.23 -1.29
N THR A 19 5.60 13.32 -2.34
CA THR A 19 5.24 14.01 -3.59
C THR A 19 4.02 13.36 -4.25
N GLY A 20 4.00 12.03 -4.33
CA GLY A 20 2.87 11.28 -4.88
C GLY A 20 1.57 11.55 -4.14
N LEU A 21 1.60 11.54 -2.80
CA LEU A 21 0.43 11.88 -1.97
C LEU A 21 0.00 13.34 -2.16
N TYR A 22 0.96 14.27 -2.20
CA TYR A 22 0.67 15.69 -2.40
C TYR A 22 -0.07 15.94 -3.72
N LEU A 23 0.39 15.32 -4.82
CA LEU A 23 -0.22 15.43 -6.13
C LEU A 23 -1.53 14.65 -6.24
N HIS A 24 -1.58 13.42 -5.72
CA HIS A 24 -2.77 12.56 -5.76
C HIS A 24 -3.95 13.12 -4.96
N LEU A 25 -3.67 13.76 -3.83
CA LEU A 25 -4.67 14.46 -3.02
C LEU A 25 -5.08 15.81 -3.61
N ASP A 26 -4.33 16.30 -4.63
CA ASP A 26 -4.62 17.55 -5.34
C ASP A 26 -4.44 18.82 -4.49
N PHE A 27 -3.43 18.82 -3.61
CA PHE A 27 -3.08 20.00 -2.79
C PHE A 27 -2.74 21.24 -3.62
N LEU A 28 -2.37 21.07 -4.88
CA LEU A 28 -2.12 22.21 -5.80
C LEU A 28 -3.38 23.04 -6.06
N ARG A 29 -4.58 22.44 -5.93
CA ARG A 29 -5.87 23.12 -6.13
C ARG A 29 -6.54 23.55 -4.83
N GLY A 30 -5.88 23.34 -3.69
CA GLY A 30 -6.38 23.73 -2.37
C GLY A 30 -6.42 22.55 -1.38
N ALA A 31 -7.07 22.75 -0.23
CA ALA A 31 -7.20 21.73 0.79
C ALA A 31 -8.06 20.55 0.27
N PRO A 32 -7.51 19.32 0.24
CA PRO A 32 -8.26 18.18 -0.24
C PRO A 32 -9.43 17.85 0.69
N PRO A 33 -10.58 17.44 0.15
CA PRO A 33 -11.71 17.05 0.95
C PRO A 33 -11.42 15.78 1.74
N ALA A 34 -12.00 15.66 2.95
CA ALA A 34 -11.71 14.60 3.91
C ALA A 34 -11.88 13.17 3.33
N TYR A 35 -12.85 12.96 2.45
CA TYR A 35 -13.10 11.63 1.85
C TYR A 35 -11.90 11.07 1.08
N LYS A 36 -11.04 11.93 0.49
CA LYS A 36 -9.83 11.47 -0.23
C LYS A 36 -8.88 10.73 0.69
N PHE A 37 -8.76 11.15 1.97
CA PHE A 37 -7.90 10.49 2.96
C PHE A 37 -8.41 9.12 3.42
N MET A 38 -9.66 8.78 3.12
CA MET A 38 -10.29 7.54 3.55
C MET A 38 -10.04 6.36 2.60
N HIS A 39 -9.38 6.59 1.45
CA HIS A 39 -9.04 5.52 0.51
C HIS A 39 -7.86 4.70 1.01
N PHE A 40 -7.93 3.37 0.81
CA PHE A 40 -6.85 2.44 1.19
C PHE A 40 -5.50 2.83 0.57
N THR A 41 -5.51 3.33 -0.66
CA THR A 41 -4.34 3.86 -1.36
C THR A 41 -3.65 4.96 -0.57
N VAL A 42 -4.41 5.93 -0.08
CA VAL A 42 -3.86 7.07 0.65
C VAL A 42 -3.30 6.62 2.00
N ILE A 43 -4.07 5.81 2.75
CA ILE A 43 -3.65 5.28 4.05
C ILE A 43 -2.36 4.45 3.89
N SER A 44 -2.30 3.54 2.90
CA SER A 44 -1.13 2.70 2.66
C SER A 44 0.11 3.52 2.26
N ASN A 45 -0.04 4.51 1.39
CA ASN A 45 1.07 5.39 1.00
C ASN A 45 1.53 6.30 2.13
N ILE A 46 0.64 6.81 3.00
CA ILE A 46 1.03 7.55 4.21
C ILE A 46 1.88 6.67 5.12
N ILE A 47 1.45 5.44 5.42
CA ILE A 47 2.19 4.51 6.28
C ILE A 47 3.57 4.21 5.68
N VAL A 48 3.65 3.93 4.38
CA VAL A 48 4.92 3.72 3.67
C VAL A 48 5.81 4.95 3.80
N THR A 49 5.31 6.13 3.48
CA THR A 49 6.08 7.38 3.51
C THR A 49 6.65 7.63 4.91
N VAL A 50 5.83 7.50 5.96
CA VAL A 50 6.27 7.66 7.37
C VAL A 50 7.37 6.64 7.73
N ILE A 51 7.18 5.37 7.38
CA ILE A 51 8.18 4.32 7.66
C ILE A 51 9.49 4.60 6.97
N TYR A 52 9.47 5.08 5.73
CA TYR A 52 10.72 5.36 5.01
C TYR A 52 11.42 6.61 5.55
N PHE A 53 10.70 7.62 6.02
CA PHE A 53 11.30 8.74 6.79
C PHE A 53 11.90 8.25 8.12
N LEU A 54 11.23 7.37 8.86
CA LEU A 54 11.77 6.78 10.09
C LEU A 54 13.04 5.96 9.84
N LEU A 55 13.10 5.20 8.73
CA LEU A 55 14.28 4.43 8.33
C LEU A 55 15.46 5.34 7.95
N LEU A 56 15.21 6.53 7.40
CA LEU A 56 16.24 7.53 7.12
C LEU A 56 16.75 8.19 8.40
N ALA A 57 15.84 8.53 9.32
CA ALA A 57 16.18 9.16 10.59
C ALA A 57 16.91 8.18 11.55
N ASN A 58 16.49 6.92 11.58
CA ASN A 58 17.10 5.89 12.41
C ASN A 58 17.32 4.57 11.64
N PRO A 59 18.44 4.44 10.90
CA PRO A 59 18.74 3.24 10.12
C PRO A 59 18.85 1.95 10.95
N LYS A 60 19.12 2.06 12.26
CA LYS A 60 19.24 0.89 13.16
C LYS A 60 17.91 0.13 13.31
N ILE A 61 16.77 0.78 13.08
CA ILE A 61 15.44 0.13 13.10
C ILE A 61 15.37 -1.02 12.09
N SER A 62 16.05 -0.90 10.93
CA SER A 62 16.11 -1.95 9.90
C SER A 62 16.84 -3.23 10.34
N GLN A 63 17.48 -3.23 11.52
CA GLN A 63 18.11 -4.42 12.11
C GLN A 63 17.18 -5.16 13.07
N ASN A 64 16.08 -4.53 13.49
CA ASN A 64 15.12 -5.11 14.42
C ASN A 64 14.21 -6.11 13.69
N ARG A 65 14.20 -7.36 14.15
CA ARG A 65 13.42 -8.45 13.55
C ARG A 65 11.91 -8.18 13.61
N SER A 66 11.41 -7.66 14.71
CA SER A 66 9.97 -7.34 14.86
C SER A 66 9.55 -6.24 13.90
N PHE A 67 10.41 -5.21 13.74
CA PHE A 67 10.19 -4.16 12.76
C PHE A 67 10.17 -4.72 11.32
N LEU A 68 11.09 -5.62 10.96
CA LEU A 68 11.10 -6.23 9.63
C LEU A 68 9.85 -7.07 9.35
N ARG A 69 9.32 -7.76 10.37
CA ARG A 69 8.04 -8.48 10.26
C ARG A 69 6.86 -7.51 10.03
N PHE A 70 6.82 -6.41 10.77
CA PHE A 70 5.84 -5.33 10.56
C PHE A 70 6.01 -4.68 9.18
N LYS A 71 7.25 -4.38 8.75
CA LYS A 71 7.53 -3.87 7.40
C LYS A 71 7.02 -4.85 6.33
N GLY A 72 7.04 -6.16 6.57
CA GLY A 72 6.44 -7.17 5.69
C GLY A 72 4.94 -6.93 5.46
N ALA A 73 4.19 -6.61 6.50
CA ALA A 73 2.77 -6.23 6.37
C ALA A 73 2.59 -4.97 5.52
N VAL A 74 3.47 -3.97 5.70
CA VAL A 74 3.42 -2.72 4.93
C VAL A 74 3.76 -2.95 3.46
N ILE A 75 4.74 -3.82 3.17
CA ILE A 75 5.08 -4.23 1.80
C ILE A 75 3.89 -4.93 1.13
N MET A 76 3.25 -5.87 1.84
CA MET A 76 2.05 -6.53 1.34
C MET A 76 0.94 -5.51 1.05
N MET A 77 0.66 -4.63 1.98
CA MET A 77 -0.40 -3.61 1.88
C MET A 77 -0.19 -2.69 0.66
N ILE A 78 1.02 -2.17 0.46
CA ILE A 78 1.30 -1.30 -0.69
C ILE A 78 1.31 -2.06 -2.01
N THR A 79 1.71 -3.33 -2.01
CA THR A 79 1.64 -4.21 -3.19
C THR A 79 0.18 -4.46 -3.58
N VAL A 80 -0.70 -4.71 -2.60
CA VAL A 80 -2.15 -4.81 -2.83
C VAL A 80 -2.69 -3.54 -3.47
N THR A 81 -2.30 -2.35 -2.97
CA THR A 81 -2.68 -1.07 -3.56
C THR A 81 -2.31 -1.00 -5.04
N GLY A 82 -1.06 -1.37 -5.38
CA GLY A 82 -0.59 -1.38 -6.77
C GLY A 82 -1.33 -2.40 -7.64
N VAL A 83 -1.45 -3.65 -7.18
CA VAL A 83 -2.09 -4.72 -7.97
C VAL A 83 -3.57 -4.44 -8.18
N VAL A 84 -4.34 -4.18 -7.12
CA VAL A 84 -5.79 -3.96 -7.21
C VAL A 84 -6.12 -2.77 -8.10
N TYR A 85 -5.37 -1.67 -7.95
CA TYR A 85 -5.58 -0.52 -8.81
C TYR A 85 -5.35 -0.85 -10.29
N ASN A 86 -4.20 -1.43 -10.63
CA ASN A 86 -3.83 -1.66 -12.02
C ASN A 86 -4.58 -2.83 -12.69
N THR A 87 -5.24 -3.71 -11.91
CA THR A 87 -6.00 -4.86 -12.46
C THR A 87 -7.51 -4.67 -12.42
N ILE A 88 -8.02 -3.91 -11.44
CA ILE A 88 -9.48 -3.83 -11.18
C ILE A 88 -10.02 -2.41 -11.35
N LEU A 89 -9.28 -1.39 -10.87
CA LEU A 89 -9.83 -0.04 -10.74
C LEU A 89 -9.45 0.89 -11.91
N LYS A 90 -8.33 0.62 -12.56
CA LYS A 90 -7.83 1.46 -13.65
C LYS A 90 -8.50 1.09 -14.97
N SER A 91 -9.13 2.08 -15.61
CA SER A 91 -9.80 1.90 -16.91
C SER A 91 -8.85 2.10 -18.10
N GLU A 92 -7.92 3.06 -18.01
CA GLU A 92 -7.10 3.50 -19.13
C GLU A 92 -5.59 3.43 -18.80
N PRO A 93 -4.73 3.13 -19.79
CA PRO A 93 -3.28 3.16 -19.61
C PRO A 93 -2.76 4.58 -19.37
N TYR A 94 -1.64 4.72 -18.66
CA TYR A 94 -0.94 6.01 -18.56
C TYR A 94 -0.24 6.34 -19.88
N THR A 95 -0.46 7.56 -20.38
CA THR A 95 0.31 8.07 -21.52
C THR A 95 1.46 8.97 -21.03
N ALA A 96 2.54 9.05 -21.80
CA ALA A 96 3.64 9.95 -21.47
C ALA A 96 3.18 11.41 -21.40
N TYR A 97 2.30 11.83 -22.32
CA TYR A 97 1.72 13.17 -22.31
C TYR A 97 0.98 13.47 -21.00
N ASP A 98 0.09 12.58 -20.54
CA ASP A 98 -0.67 12.80 -19.32
C ASP A 98 0.23 12.85 -18.09
N LEU A 99 1.27 12.00 -18.01
CA LEU A 99 2.23 11.99 -16.91
C LEU A 99 3.01 13.29 -16.78
N PHE A 100 3.32 13.94 -17.91
CA PHE A 100 4.06 15.21 -17.89
C PHE A 100 3.16 16.43 -17.75
N MET A 101 1.93 16.37 -18.24
CA MET A 101 1.05 17.57 -18.32
C MET A 101 -0.01 17.61 -17.20
N LYS A 102 -0.35 16.49 -16.57
CA LYS A 102 -1.41 16.40 -15.58
C LYS A 102 -0.87 15.94 -14.22
N SER A 103 -0.82 16.85 -13.25
CA SER A 103 -0.29 16.57 -11.91
C SER A 103 -1.05 15.47 -11.15
N ASP A 104 -2.37 15.41 -11.32
CA ASP A 104 -3.23 14.38 -10.74
C ASP A 104 -2.95 12.98 -11.32
N VAL A 105 -2.71 12.90 -12.64
CA VAL A 105 -2.31 11.65 -13.31
C VAL A 105 -0.91 11.21 -12.86
N LEU A 106 0.04 12.15 -12.74
CA LEU A 106 1.37 11.86 -12.20
C LEU A 106 1.28 11.38 -10.75
N GLY A 107 0.51 12.06 -9.90
CA GLY A 107 0.28 11.65 -8.52
C GLY A 107 -0.31 10.24 -8.43
N ASN A 108 -1.30 9.95 -9.27
CA ASN A 108 -1.93 8.64 -9.36
C ASN A 108 -0.94 7.53 -9.78
N PHE A 109 -0.09 7.80 -10.76
CA PHE A 109 0.98 6.88 -11.18
C PHE A 109 1.97 6.62 -10.04
N ILE A 110 2.40 7.67 -9.33
CA ILE A 110 3.37 7.53 -8.24
C ILE A 110 2.81 6.63 -7.14
N VAL A 111 1.59 6.87 -6.65
CA VAL A 111 1.02 6.11 -5.52
C VAL A 111 0.60 4.69 -5.87
N HIS A 112 0.27 4.39 -7.13
CA HIS A 112 -0.22 3.07 -7.54
C HIS A 112 0.78 2.22 -8.33
N VAL A 113 1.86 2.82 -8.86
CA VAL A 113 2.86 2.08 -9.65
C VAL A 113 4.25 2.29 -9.07
N PHE A 114 4.74 3.53 -9.04
CA PHE A 114 6.12 3.83 -8.68
C PHE A 114 6.46 3.41 -7.25
N ILE A 115 5.67 3.84 -6.26
CA ILE A 115 5.93 3.52 -4.85
C ILE A 115 5.77 2.03 -4.55
N PRO A 116 4.71 1.32 -4.98
CA PRO A 116 4.62 -0.13 -4.82
C PRO A 116 5.82 -0.88 -5.38
N VAL A 117 6.25 -0.55 -6.60
CA VAL A 117 7.42 -1.19 -7.24
C VAL A 117 8.71 -0.90 -6.47
N CYS A 118 8.94 0.35 -6.09
CA CYS A 118 10.14 0.73 -5.33
C CYS A 118 10.19 0.07 -3.95
N VAL A 119 9.07 -0.03 -3.24
CA VAL A 119 9.02 -0.68 -1.91
C VAL A 119 9.33 -2.18 -2.00
N VAL A 120 8.79 -2.88 -3.01
CA VAL A 120 9.12 -4.28 -3.26
C VAL A 120 10.59 -4.46 -3.65
N ALA A 121 11.12 -3.55 -4.49
CA ALA A 121 12.54 -3.56 -4.88
C ALA A 121 13.46 -3.29 -3.68
N ASP A 122 13.13 -2.31 -2.80
CA ASP A 122 13.88 -2.06 -1.56
C ASP A 122 13.94 -3.31 -0.69
N TRP A 123 12.80 -3.98 -0.50
CA TRP A 123 12.74 -5.22 0.23
C TRP A 123 13.61 -6.30 -0.41
N LEU A 124 13.51 -6.51 -1.73
CA LEU A 124 14.29 -7.55 -2.42
C LEU A 124 15.79 -7.33 -2.34
N ILE A 125 16.25 -6.09 -2.43
CA ILE A 125 17.67 -5.75 -2.58
C ILE A 125 18.35 -5.52 -1.22
N PHE A 126 17.68 -4.83 -0.30
CA PHE A 126 18.32 -4.27 0.89
C PHE A 126 17.93 -4.92 2.20
N ASP A 127 16.68 -5.41 2.35
CA ASP A 127 16.24 -5.96 3.64
C ASP A 127 16.87 -7.32 3.92
N LYS A 128 17.07 -7.61 5.22
CA LYS A 128 17.45 -8.95 5.68
C LYS A 128 16.33 -9.94 5.35
N LYS A 129 16.71 -11.14 4.92
CA LYS A 129 15.79 -12.21 4.56
C LYS A 129 15.69 -13.26 5.66
N GLY A 130 14.62 -14.07 5.62
CA GLY A 130 14.39 -15.12 6.62
C GLY A 130 13.88 -14.61 7.97
N CYS A 131 13.42 -13.35 8.03
CA CYS A 131 12.94 -12.73 9.27
C CYS A 131 11.47 -13.06 9.57
N TYR A 132 10.69 -13.44 8.58
CA TYR A 132 9.27 -13.71 8.72
C TYR A 132 9.01 -15.07 9.37
N LYS A 133 7.95 -15.16 10.17
CA LYS A 133 7.41 -16.40 10.70
C LYS A 133 6.28 -16.90 9.80
N ILE A 134 6.03 -18.21 9.81
CA ILE A 134 5.01 -18.83 8.95
C ILE A 134 3.61 -18.26 9.13
N TYR A 135 3.29 -17.74 10.29
CA TYR A 135 1.99 -17.14 10.59
C TYR A 135 1.91 -15.63 10.31
N ASP A 136 3.05 -14.97 9.96
CA ASP A 136 3.04 -13.52 9.66
C ASP A 136 2.12 -13.16 8.49
N PRO A 137 2.04 -13.92 7.39
CA PRO A 137 1.09 -13.63 6.33
C PRO A 137 -0.37 -13.54 6.80
N LEU A 138 -0.77 -14.38 7.76
CA LEU A 138 -2.11 -14.30 8.35
C LEU A 138 -2.27 -13.06 9.23
N LEU A 139 -1.26 -12.70 10.02
CA LEU A 139 -1.31 -11.45 10.82
C LEU A 139 -1.34 -10.20 9.95
N TRP A 140 -0.70 -10.22 8.79
CA TRP A 140 -0.69 -9.08 7.87
C TRP A 140 -2.08 -8.77 7.31
N THR A 141 -2.99 -9.75 7.22
CA THR A 141 -4.38 -9.52 6.80
C THR A 141 -5.19 -8.68 7.80
N LEU A 142 -4.70 -8.48 9.02
CA LEU A 142 -5.34 -7.58 9.98
C LEU A 142 -5.46 -6.14 9.45
N PHE A 143 -4.50 -5.67 8.62
CA PHE A 143 -4.56 -4.33 8.04
C PHE A 143 -5.73 -4.14 7.09
N PRO A 144 -5.93 -4.97 6.04
CA PRO A 144 -7.12 -4.84 5.19
C PRO A 144 -8.43 -5.10 5.95
N TYR A 145 -8.46 -5.97 6.96
CA TYR A 145 -9.67 -6.15 7.77
C TYR A 145 -9.97 -4.93 8.65
N ALA A 146 -8.94 -4.35 9.27
CA ALA A 146 -9.10 -3.08 9.99
C ALA A 146 -9.62 -1.97 9.07
N TYR A 147 -9.17 -1.96 7.80
CA TYR A 147 -9.68 -1.03 6.80
C TYR A 147 -11.16 -1.29 6.45
N VAL A 148 -11.59 -2.54 6.30
CA VAL A 148 -13.02 -2.87 6.11
C VAL A 148 -13.86 -2.35 7.28
N ILE A 149 -13.44 -2.59 8.53
CA ILE A 149 -14.13 -2.07 9.72
C ILE A 149 -14.16 -0.54 9.69
N PHE A 150 -13.04 0.10 9.40
CA PHE A 150 -12.94 1.56 9.28
C PHE A 150 -13.95 2.11 8.26
N THR A 151 -14.07 1.51 7.07
CA THR A 151 -15.01 1.98 6.04
C THR A 151 -16.47 1.81 6.46
N VAL A 152 -16.80 0.72 7.18
CA VAL A 152 -18.15 0.52 7.74
C VAL A 152 -18.47 1.62 8.75
N VAL A 153 -17.55 1.94 9.67
CA VAL A 153 -17.74 3.03 10.65
C VAL A 153 -17.93 4.36 9.93
N VAL A 154 -17.06 4.68 8.97
CA VAL A 154 -17.10 5.93 8.20
C VAL A 154 -18.42 6.07 7.44
N ALA A 155 -18.92 5.00 6.81
CA ALA A 155 -20.20 5.00 6.13
C ALA A 155 -21.38 5.25 7.09
N HIS A 156 -21.31 4.75 8.34
CA HIS A 156 -22.34 4.97 9.36
C HIS A 156 -22.37 6.40 9.90
N ILE A 157 -21.23 7.09 10.00
CA ILE A 157 -21.20 8.51 10.38
C ILE A 157 -21.60 9.46 9.23
N GLY A 158 -22.02 8.92 8.10
CA GLY A 158 -22.60 9.69 7.00
C GLY A 158 -21.60 10.32 6.05
N GLN A 159 -20.38 9.81 5.96
CA GLN A 159 -19.42 10.26 4.94
C GLN A 159 -19.94 9.94 3.54
N PHE A 160 -19.89 10.91 2.67
CA PHE A 160 -20.25 10.80 1.25
C PHE A 160 -19.00 10.87 0.37
N TYR A 161 -18.97 10.04 -0.69
CA TYR A 161 -17.99 10.12 -1.77
C TYR A 161 -18.68 10.78 -2.97
N PRO A 162 -18.20 11.95 -3.43
CA PRO A 162 -18.76 12.61 -4.61
C PRO A 162 -18.72 11.69 -5.83
N ASN A 163 -19.79 11.73 -6.63
CA ASN A 163 -19.95 10.92 -7.84
C ASN A 163 -20.06 9.41 -7.62
N GLN A 164 -20.38 8.96 -6.41
CA GLN A 164 -20.69 7.56 -6.10
C GLN A 164 -22.09 7.46 -5.48
N GLU A 165 -22.83 6.44 -5.88
CA GLU A 165 -24.14 6.12 -5.29
C GLU A 165 -24.00 5.51 -3.88
N SER A 166 -22.80 5.10 -3.52
CA SER A 166 -22.48 4.41 -2.28
C SER A 166 -21.78 5.30 -1.25
N ARG A 167 -21.99 4.99 0.03
CA ARG A 167 -21.25 5.56 1.16
C ARG A 167 -19.88 4.91 1.38
N TYR A 168 -19.49 3.96 0.53
CA TYR A 168 -18.22 3.23 0.61
C TYR A 168 -17.26 3.69 -0.46
N PRO A 169 -15.94 3.66 -0.20
CA PRO A 169 -14.92 4.19 -1.13
C PRO A 169 -14.72 3.36 -2.39
N TYR A 170 -15.21 2.12 -2.40
CA TYR A 170 -15.07 1.18 -3.51
C TYR A 170 -16.36 0.42 -3.76
N ASN A 171 -16.74 0.24 -5.03
CA ASN A 171 -17.95 -0.49 -5.41
C ASN A 171 -17.99 -1.92 -4.88
N PHE A 172 -16.84 -2.62 -4.84
CA PHE A 172 -16.77 -3.98 -4.31
C PHE A 172 -17.02 -4.09 -2.80
N MET A 173 -17.10 -2.94 -2.08
CA MET A 173 -17.41 -2.82 -0.65
C MET A 173 -18.75 -2.11 -0.41
N ALA A 174 -19.51 -1.77 -1.44
CA ALA A 174 -20.74 -0.98 -1.36
C ALA A 174 -21.92 -1.83 -0.88
N TRP A 175 -22.02 -2.05 0.44
CA TRP A 175 -23.09 -2.83 1.08
C TRP A 175 -24.48 -2.21 0.88
N ASP A 176 -24.52 -0.90 0.80
CA ASP A 176 -25.74 -0.10 0.60
C ASP A 176 -26.31 -0.23 -0.80
N VAL A 177 -25.48 -0.57 -1.80
CA VAL A 177 -25.87 -0.73 -3.19
C VAL A 177 -26.03 -2.21 -3.58
N TYR A 178 -25.07 -3.05 -3.25
CA TYR A 178 -25.02 -4.44 -3.72
C TYR A 178 -25.47 -5.48 -2.68
N GLY A 179 -25.73 -5.06 -1.45
CA GLY A 179 -26.18 -5.90 -0.36
C GLY A 179 -25.08 -6.82 0.24
N PHE A 180 -25.45 -7.48 1.35
CA PHE A 180 -24.50 -8.26 2.15
C PHE A 180 -23.85 -9.40 1.36
N SER A 181 -24.63 -10.21 0.64
CA SER A 181 -24.12 -11.43 0.00
C SER A 181 -23.03 -11.14 -1.05
N ALA A 182 -23.25 -10.11 -1.90
CA ALA A 182 -22.29 -9.74 -2.94
C ALA A 182 -20.98 -9.20 -2.33
N VAL A 183 -21.07 -8.29 -1.37
CA VAL A 183 -19.90 -7.69 -0.73
C VAL A 183 -19.14 -8.71 0.11
N PHE A 184 -19.83 -9.58 0.84
CA PHE A 184 -19.20 -10.67 1.60
C PHE A 184 -18.38 -11.59 0.69
N LYS A 185 -18.94 -11.98 -0.47
CA LYS A 185 -18.21 -12.77 -1.48
C LYS A 185 -16.93 -12.05 -1.95
N ASN A 186 -17.01 -10.76 -2.20
CA ASN A 186 -15.85 -9.95 -2.58
C ASN A 186 -14.79 -9.91 -1.48
N ILE A 187 -15.19 -9.74 -0.21
CA ILE A 187 -14.27 -9.75 0.94
C ILE A 187 -13.58 -11.11 1.07
N VAL A 188 -14.31 -12.21 0.91
CA VAL A 188 -13.71 -13.56 0.94
C VAL A 188 -12.68 -13.72 -0.18
N LEU A 189 -13.01 -13.32 -1.41
CA LEU A 189 -12.11 -13.40 -2.56
C LEU A 189 -10.83 -12.57 -2.34
N MET A 190 -10.99 -11.34 -1.85
CA MET A 190 -9.86 -10.47 -1.53
C MET A 190 -9.03 -11.02 -0.37
N SER A 191 -9.66 -11.68 0.62
CA SER A 191 -8.93 -12.33 1.72
C SER A 191 -8.04 -13.45 1.21
N VAL A 192 -8.54 -14.29 0.32
CA VAL A 192 -7.73 -15.35 -0.33
C VAL A 192 -6.55 -14.73 -1.08
N PHE A 193 -6.81 -13.68 -1.86
CA PHE A 193 -5.75 -12.96 -2.56
C PHE A 193 -4.67 -12.42 -1.61
N PHE A 194 -5.05 -11.78 -0.50
CA PHE A 194 -4.12 -11.24 0.48
C PHE A 194 -3.28 -12.33 1.16
N ILE A 195 -3.92 -13.45 1.52
CA ILE A 195 -3.22 -14.58 2.13
C ILE A 195 -2.20 -15.18 1.15
N VAL A 196 -2.60 -15.42 -0.10
CA VAL A 196 -1.71 -15.94 -1.15
C VAL A 196 -0.53 -15.00 -1.37
N LEU A 197 -0.79 -13.70 -1.53
CA LEU A 197 0.26 -12.70 -1.70
C LEU A 197 1.21 -12.66 -0.50
N GLY A 198 0.68 -12.70 0.73
CA GLY A 198 1.47 -12.73 1.95
C GLY A 198 2.40 -13.96 2.01
N TYR A 199 1.90 -15.15 1.64
CA TYR A 199 2.71 -16.35 1.56
C TYR A 199 3.75 -16.31 0.44
N ILE A 200 3.49 -15.63 -0.68
CA ILE A 200 4.51 -15.37 -1.72
C ILE A 200 5.68 -14.58 -1.09
N PHE A 201 5.41 -13.51 -0.36
CA PHE A 201 6.46 -12.74 0.34
C PHE A 201 7.19 -13.59 1.37
N TYR A 202 6.46 -14.40 2.15
CA TYR A 202 7.07 -15.31 3.12
C TYR A 202 8.02 -16.31 2.45
N PHE A 203 7.56 -17.03 1.41
CA PHE A 203 8.38 -18.05 0.74
C PHE A 203 9.58 -17.46 0.00
N VAL A 204 9.40 -16.34 -0.72
CA VAL A 204 10.51 -15.64 -1.36
C VAL A 204 11.54 -15.19 -0.32
N GLY A 205 11.08 -14.59 0.78
CA GLY A 205 11.94 -14.17 1.90
C GLY A 205 12.66 -15.35 2.54
N TYR A 206 12.00 -16.49 2.71
CA TYR A 206 12.59 -17.73 3.25
C TYR A 206 13.66 -18.31 2.34
N LEU A 207 13.36 -18.45 1.03
CA LEU A 207 14.30 -19.00 0.04
C LEU A 207 15.56 -18.13 -0.11
N LEU A 208 15.39 -16.81 -0.16
CA LEU A 208 16.50 -15.87 -0.22
C LEU A 208 17.30 -15.82 1.08
N GLY A 209 16.65 -16.09 2.22
CA GLY A 209 17.30 -16.14 3.54
C GLY A 209 18.15 -17.39 3.75
N LYS A 210 17.84 -18.52 3.09
CA LYS A 210 18.68 -19.73 3.14
C LYS A 210 20.08 -19.53 2.53
N LYS A 211 20.19 -18.60 1.55
CA LYS A 211 21.45 -18.32 0.83
C LYS A 211 22.32 -17.25 1.51
N LYS A 212 21.76 -16.46 2.43
CA LYS A 212 22.46 -15.37 3.14
C LYS A 212 22.08 -15.43 4.61
N ASN A 213 23.06 -15.29 5.51
CA ASN A 213 22.90 -15.30 6.96
C ASN A 213 21.50 -14.93 7.45
N LYS A 214 20.84 -15.89 8.12
CA LYS A 214 19.49 -15.76 8.68
C LYS A 214 19.39 -14.56 9.65
N CYS A 215 18.21 -13.97 9.70
CA CYS A 215 17.79 -13.06 10.77
C CYS A 215 17.94 -13.69 12.16
#